data_f5b22cd891270dae02aec9e0f193ca92
#
_entry.id   f5b22cd891270dae02aec9e0f193ca92
#
_cell.length_a   1.000
_cell.length_b   1.000
_cell.length_c   1.000
_cell.angle_alpha   90.00
_cell.angle_beta   90.00
_cell.angle_gamma   90.00
#
_symmetry.space_group_name_H-M   'P 1'
#
loop_
_entity.id
_entity.type
_entity.pdbx_description
1 polymer ?
#
loop_
_entity_poly.entity_id
_entity_poly.type
_entity_poly.pdbx_seq_one_letter_code
_entity_poly.pdbx_strand_id
1 'polypeptide(L)'
;HVLFRRQRQMCIRDSMRAVKSITYQDAKNISDKIVKMFFDGEFDKCSIFYNEFKSVISQIPTEQQVIPIEIISDEADEEKKEESFFEFEPGESEILDEILPLNFTVQVFKALLESAASEQGARMSAMDNASRNAGDMIDNLTLFYNRSRQAVITKELIEIISGAEAV
;
A
#
# COMPACT_ATOMS: atom_id res chain seq x y z
N HIS A 1 -28.27 14.01 -11.59
CA HIS A 1 -28.04 13.26 -10.34
C HIS A 1 -27.89 11.74 -10.55
N VAL A 2 -28.51 11.16 -11.57
CA VAL A 2 -28.42 9.70 -11.88
C VAL A 2 -27.09 9.35 -12.56
N LEU A 3 -26.54 10.24 -13.40
CA LEU A 3 -25.24 10.07 -14.05
C LEU A 3 -24.07 10.06 -13.03
N PHE A 4 -24.14 10.90 -12.00
CA PHE A 4 -23.12 10.91 -10.95
C PHE A 4 -23.11 9.61 -10.09
N ARG A 5 -24.25 8.97 -9.89
CA ARG A 5 -24.33 7.67 -9.20
C ARG A 5 -23.73 6.54 -10.05
N ARG A 6 -23.93 6.54 -11.36
CA ARG A 6 -23.32 5.56 -12.26
C ARG A 6 -21.80 5.70 -12.34
N GLN A 7 -21.28 6.93 -12.42
CA GLN A 7 -19.82 7.15 -12.37
C GLN A 7 -19.21 6.73 -11.03
N ARG A 8 -19.88 7.00 -9.89
CA ARG A 8 -19.42 6.50 -8.60
C ARG A 8 -19.46 4.97 -8.49
N GLN A 9 -20.41 4.30 -9.13
CA GLN A 9 -20.46 2.84 -9.15
C GLN A 9 -19.42 2.23 -10.11
N MET A 10 -19.00 2.91 -11.16
CA MET A 10 -17.87 2.48 -12.00
C MET A 10 -16.52 2.67 -11.29
N CYS A 11 -16.37 3.68 -10.43
CA CYS A 11 -15.12 3.93 -9.70
C CYS A 11 -14.86 2.98 -8.53
N ILE A 12 -15.86 2.20 -8.05
CA ILE A 12 -15.68 1.26 -6.94
C ILE A 12 -16.30 -0.08 -7.35
N ARG A 13 -15.72 -0.74 -8.34
CA ARG A 13 -15.86 -2.19 -8.47
C ARG A 13 -14.93 -2.82 -7.45
N ASP A 14 -15.42 -2.91 -6.20
CA ASP A 14 -14.77 -3.65 -5.12
C ASP A 14 -14.85 -5.14 -5.46
N SER A 15 -13.95 -5.58 -6.34
CA SER A 15 -13.93 -6.95 -6.85
C SER A 15 -13.12 -7.89 -5.96
N MET A 16 -12.35 -7.32 -5.00
CA MET A 16 -11.49 -8.12 -4.13
C MET A 16 -11.45 -7.51 -2.72
N ARG A 17 -12.43 -7.85 -1.90
CA ARG A 17 -12.38 -7.54 -0.47
C ARG A 17 -11.31 -8.37 0.20
N ALA A 18 -10.27 -7.70 0.69
CA ALA A 18 -9.32 -8.20 1.68
C ALA A 18 -8.85 -9.64 1.43
N VAL A 19 -8.08 -9.84 0.38
CA VAL A 19 -7.30 -11.06 0.26
C VAL A 19 -6.24 -11.03 1.35
N LYS A 20 -6.40 -11.88 2.37
CA LYS A 20 -5.44 -12.02 3.47
C LYS A 20 -4.08 -12.51 2.97
N SER A 21 -4.05 -13.16 1.83
CA SER A 21 -2.85 -13.63 1.14
C SER A 21 -3.01 -13.39 -0.37
N ILE A 22 -2.13 -12.56 -0.93
CA ILE A 22 -2.12 -12.26 -2.35
C ILE A 22 -1.47 -13.43 -3.07
N THR A 23 -2.19 -14.07 -4.00
CA THR A 23 -1.69 -15.14 -4.83
C THR A 23 -1.56 -14.70 -6.29
N TYR A 24 -0.71 -15.38 -7.05
CA TYR A 24 -0.61 -15.16 -8.49
C TYR A 24 -1.95 -15.39 -9.20
N GLN A 25 -2.75 -16.35 -8.72
CA GLN A 25 -4.06 -16.64 -9.28
C GLN A 25 -5.05 -15.47 -9.13
N ASP A 26 -4.95 -14.73 -8.03
CA ASP A 26 -5.77 -13.52 -7.83
C ASP A 26 -5.40 -12.43 -8.85
N ALA A 27 -4.08 -12.22 -9.07
CA ALA A 27 -3.60 -11.29 -10.08
C ALA A 27 -4.05 -11.71 -11.49
N LYS A 28 -3.99 -13.01 -11.80
CA LYS A 28 -4.45 -13.55 -13.08
C LYS A 28 -5.93 -13.31 -13.30
N ASN A 29 -6.77 -13.57 -12.31
CA ASN A 29 -8.21 -13.34 -12.40
C ASN A 29 -8.55 -11.85 -12.65
N ILE A 30 -7.78 -10.94 -12.05
CA ILE A 30 -7.93 -9.49 -12.30
C ILE A 30 -7.51 -9.15 -13.72
N SER A 31 -6.34 -9.63 -14.13
CA SER A 31 -5.77 -9.39 -15.46
C SER A 31 -6.69 -9.89 -16.57
N ASP A 32 -7.16 -11.12 -16.47
CA ASP A 32 -8.07 -11.72 -17.47
C ASP A 32 -9.36 -10.90 -17.62
N LYS A 33 -9.86 -10.36 -16.49
CA LYS A 33 -11.04 -9.50 -16.51
C LYS A 33 -10.78 -8.15 -17.20
N ILE A 34 -9.64 -7.53 -16.92
CA ILE A 34 -9.26 -6.23 -17.52
C ILE A 34 -9.02 -6.42 -19.03
N VAL A 35 -8.30 -7.46 -19.41
CA VAL A 35 -8.03 -7.80 -20.80
C VAL A 35 -9.33 -8.04 -21.56
N LYS A 36 -10.28 -8.76 -20.97
CA LYS A 36 -11.61 -8.96 -21.58
C LYS A 36 -12.35 -7.64 -21.77
N MET A 37 -12.38 -6.75 -20.77
CA MET A 37 -13.03 -5.45 -20.88
C MET A 37 -12.36 -4.57 -21.94
N PHE A 38 -11.05 -4.69 -22.13
CA PHE A 38 -10.32 -4.01 -23.18
C PHE A 38 -10.73 -4.51 -24.58
N PHE A 39 -10.82 -5.82 -24.78
CA PHE A 39 -11.31 -6.39 -26.04
C PHE A 39 -12.78 -6.08 -26.32
N ASP A 40 -13.60 -5.94 -25.28
CA ASP A 40 -14.99 -5.51 -25.38
C ASP A 40 -15.12 -3.98 -25.71
N GLY A 41 -14.00 -3.24 -25.74
CA GLY A 41 -13.95 -1.80 -26.06
C GLY A 41 -14.51 -0.90 -24.97
N GLU A 42 -14.51 -1.34 -23.70
CA GLU A 42 -15.03 -0.53 -22.59
C GLU A 42 -14.09 0.63 -22.22
N PHE A 43 -12.80 0.54 -22.55
CA PHE A 43 -11.79 1.59 -22.30
C PHE A 43 -10.60 1.47 -23.26
N ASP A 44 -9.87 2.59 -23.44
CA ASP A 44 -8.68 2.67 -24.31
C ASP A 44 -7.37 2.74 -23.51
N LYS A 45 -7.44 3.17 -22.25
CA LYS A 45 -6.28 3.37 -21.39
C LYS A 45 -6.51 2.75 -20.01
N CYS A 46 -5.48 2.05 -19.51
CA CYS A 46 -5.47 1.48 -18.17
C CYS A 46 -4.21 1.88 -17.43
N SER A 47 -4.38 2.46 -16.24
CA SER A 47 -3.28 2.77 -15.31
C SER A 47 -3.52 2.08 -13.98
N ILE A 48 -2.44 1.60 -13.35
CA ILE A 48 -2.46 1.01 -12.02
C ILE A 48 -1.86 2.02 -11.05
N PHE A 49 -2.58 2.29 -9.96
CA PHE A 49 -2.09 3.10 -8.84
C PHE A 49 -1.77 2.18 -7.67
N TYR A 50 -0.54 2.21 -7.21
CA TYR A 50 -0.08 1.40 -6.09
C TYR A 50 1.00 2.14 -5.29
N ASN A 51 1.30 1.63 -4.09
CA ASN A 51 2.39 2.16 -3.28
C ASN A 51 3.66 1.33 -3.51
N GLU A 52 4.65 1.94 -4.15
CA GLU A 52 5.97 1.35 -4.30
C GLU A 52 6.68 1.31 -2.95
N PHE A 53 7.19 0.15 -2.56
CA PHE A 53 7.91 -0.04 -1.31
C PHE A 53 9.40 0.27 -1.51
N LYS A 54 9.87 1.41 -1.01
CA LYS A 54 11.32 1.73 -0.97
C LYS A 54 11.97 1.37 0.35
N SER A 55 11.26 1.63 1.46
CA SER A 55 11.72 1.28 2.80
C SER A 55 10.54 1.26 3.78
N VAL A 56 10.76 0.75 5.00
CA VAL A 56 9.74 0.73 6.07
C VAL A 56 9.20 2.14 6.38
N ILE A 57 10.03 3.17 6.18
CA ILE A 57 9.68 4.57 6.47
C ILE A 57 9.16 5.29 5.22
N SER A 58 9.53 4.84 4.01
CA SER A 58 9.24 5.53 2.76
C SER A 58 8.47 4.63 1.80
N GLN A 59 7.22 4.98 1.55
CA GLN A 59 6.36 4.41 0.53
C GLN A 59 5.98 5.53 -0.44
N ILE A 60 6.05 5.26 -1.73
CA ILE A 60 5.78 6.25 -2.78
C ILE A 60 4.55 5.81 -3.57
N PRO A 61 3.47 6.63 -3.58
CA PRO A 61 2.35 6.37 -4.46
C PRO A 61 2.82 6.57 -5.91
N THR A 62 2.70 5.51 -6.71
CA THR A 62 3.17 5.47 -8.09
C THR A 62 2.00 5.15 -9.01
N GLU A 63 1.91 5.88 -10.11
CA GLU A 63 1.05 5.55 -11.24
C GLU A 63 1.89 4.85 -12.29
N GLN A 64 1.42 3.70 -12.77
CA GLN A 64 2.03 2.97 -13.87
C GLN A 64 0.97 2.72 -14.93
N GLN A 65 1.19 3.26 -16.13
CA GLN A 65 0.37 2.95 -17.28
C GLN A 65 0.70 1.53 -17.78
N VAL A 66 -0.33 0.75 -18.03
CA VAL A 66 -0.17 -0.66 -18.43
C VAL A 66 -0.75 -0.92 -19.82
N ILE A 67 -1.81 -0.20 -20.17
CA ILE A 67 -2.42 -0.24 -21.50
C ILE A 67 -2.61 1.22 -21.99
N PRO A 68 -2.12 1.58 -23.18
CA PRO A 68 -1.15 0.86 -24.01
C PRO A 68 0.23 0.76 -23.32
N ILE A 69 1.01 -0.24 -23.72
CA ILE A 69 2.39 -0.39 -23.23
C ILE A 69 3.22 0.74 -23.83
N GLU A 70 3.80 1.58 -22.98
CA GLU A 70 4.78 2.58 -23.42
C GLU A 70 6.09 1.85 -23.70
N ILE A 71 6.44 1.77 -24.97
CA ILE A 71 7.78 1.32 -25.38
C ILE A 71 8.69 2.52 -25.10
N ILE A 72 9.42 2.47 -23.98
CA ILE A 72 10.50 3.42 -23.73
C ILE A 72 11.58 3.06 -24.74
N SER A 73 11.58 3.73 -25.89
CA SER A 73 12.73 3.74 -26.77
C SER A 73 13.78 4.60 -26.07
N ASP A 74 14.73 3.96 -25.39
CA ASP A 74 15.94 4.63 -24.94
C ASP A 74 16.66 5.15 -26.20
N GLU A 75 16.43 6.43 -26.51
CA GLU A 75 17.10 7.13 -27.63
C GLU A 75 18.63 7.16 -27.48
N ALA A 76 19.15 6.72 -26.32
CA ALA A 76 20.56 6.68 -26.03
C ALA A 76 21.30 5.45 -26.60
N ASP A 77 20.60 4.44 -27.11
CA ASP A 77 21.20 3.19 -27.60
C ASP A 77 21.13 3.02 -29.14
N GLU A 78 20.85 4.09 -29.90
CA GLU A 78 20.87 4.01 -31.37
C GLU A 78 22.27 3.70 -31.97
N GLU A 79 23.35 3.86 -31.20
CA GLU A 79 24.71 3.62 -31.71
C GLU A 79 25.21 2.17 -31.59
N LYS A 80 24.43 1.26 -30.96
CA LYS A 80 24.81 -0.16 -30.81
C LYS A 80 23.67 -1.14 -31.09
N LYS A 81 22.90 -0.91 -32.13
CA LYS A 81 22.14 -2.01 -32.74
C LYS A 81 23.12 -2.92 -33.51
N GLU A 82 23.88 -3.75 -32.79
CA GLU A 82 24.23 -5.04 -33.36
C GLU A 82 22.90 -5.72 -33.65
N GLU A 83 22.58 -5.89 -34.94
CA GLU A 83 21.46 -6.69 -35.39
C GLU A 83 21.68 -8.13 -34.89
N SER A 84 21.35 -8.40 -33.64
CA SER A 84 21.28 -9.76 -33.17
C SER A 84 20.04 -10.37 -33.82
N PHE A 85 20.26 -11.18 -34.83
CA PHE A 85 19.23 -11.98 -35.48
C PHE A 85 18.74 -13.01 -34.48
N PHE A 86 17.63 -12.70 -33.83
CA PHE A 86 16.90 -13.69 -33.05
C PHE A 86 15.94 -14.42 -33.99
N GLU A 87 16.09 -15.73 -34.09
CA GLU A 87 15.10 -16.58 -34.74
C GLU A 87 14.02 -16.92 -33.71
N PHE A 88 12.76 -16.59 -34.03
CA PHE A 88 11.62 -16.89 -33.17
C PHE A 88 10.91 -18.13 -33.70
N GLU A 89 10.74 -19.15 -32.82
CA GLU A 89 9.92 -20.33 -33.07
C GLU A 89 8.80 -20.39 -32.00
N PRO A 90 7.51 -20.47 -32.39
CA PRO A 90 6.98 -20.63 -33.76
C PRO A 90 7.00 -19.35 -34.59
N GLY A 91 6.55 -18.23 -34.15
CA GLY A 91 6.51 -16.98 -34.87
C GLY A 91 6.47 -15.80 -33.91
N GLU A 92 7.00 -14.65 -34.33
CA GLU A 92 7.05 -13.45 -33.47
C GLU A 92 5.65 -13.04 -32.97
N SER A 93 4.63 -13.03 -33.84
CA SER A 93 3.26 -12.67 -33.44
C SER A 93 2.65 -13.65 -32.46
N GLU A 94 2.87 -14.96 -32.63
CA GLU A 94 2.34 -15.97 -31.74
C GLU A 94 2.94 -15.91 -30.34
N ILE A 95 4.24 -15.62 -30.28
CA ILE A 95 4.98 -15.41 -29.02
C ILE A 95 4.48 -14.16 -28.30
N LEU A 96 4.26 -13.06 -29.03
CA LEU A 96 3.76 -11.82 -28.47
C LEU A 96 2.34 -11.98 -27.91
N ASP A 97 1.48 -12.70 -28.59
CA ASP A 97 0.10 -12.99 -28.14
C ASP A 97 0.08 -13.75 -26.80
N GLU A 98 1.08 -14.56 -26.53
CA GLU A 98 1.20 -15.29 -25.26
C GLU A 98 1.91 -14.47 -24.18
N ILE A 99 2.99 -13.76 -24.54
CA ILE A 99 3.80 -13.03 -23.56
C ILE A 99 3.11 -11.76 -23.06
N LEU A 100 2.38 -11.03 -23.88
CA LEU A 100 1.75 -9.77 -23.49
C LEU A 100 0.76 -9.92 -22.34
N PRO A 101 -0.20 -10.88 -22.35
CA PRO A 101 -1.09 -11.13 -21.23
C PRO A 101 -0.36 -11.60 -19.97
N LEU A 102 0.71 -12.39 -20.15
CA LEU A 102 1.55 -12.84 -19.05
C LEU A 102 2.27 -11.68 -18.39
N ASN A 103 2.90 -10.81 -19.17
CA ASN A 103 3.57 -9.60 -18.68
C ASN A 103 2.59 -8.70 -17.91
N PHE A 104 1.40 -8.47 -18.49
CA PHE A 104 0.35 -7.71 -17.82
C PHE A 104 -0.01 -8.31 -16.45
N THR A 105 -0.18 -9.64 -16.39
CA THR A 105 -0.47 -10.35 -15.14
C THR A 105 0.65 -10.19 -14.11
N VAL A 106 1.91 -10.26 -14.54
CA VAL A 106 3.08 -10.06 -13.66
C VAL A 106 3.16 -8.63 -13.14
N GLN A 107 2.84 -7.62 -13.96
CA GLN A 107 2.82 -6.22 -13.52
C GLN A 107 1.72 -5.98 -12.46
N VAL A 108 0.52 -6.53 -12.67
CA VAL A 108 -0.56 -6.48 -11.68
C VAL A 108 -0.15 -7.18 -10.38
N PHE A 109 0.47 -8.36 -10.49
CA PHE A 109 0.94 -9.11 -9.32
C PHE A 109 2.02 -8.34 -8.55
N LYS A 110 2.99 -7.74 -9.25
CA LYS A 110 4.00 -6.86 -8.67
C LYS A 110 3.35 -5.71 -7.89
N ALA A 111 2.42 -4.99 -8.51
CA ALA A 111 1.73 -3.86 -7.88
C ALA A 111 0.98 -4.26 -6.61
N LEU A 112 0.32 -5.43 -6.61
CA LEU A 112 -0.36 -5.98 -5.44
C LEU A 112 0.62 -6.32 -4.31
N LEU A 113 1.74 -6.97 -4.61
CA LEU A 113 2.76 -7.32 -3.62
C LEU A 113 3.42 -6.08 -3.02
N GLU A 114 3.78 -5.11 -3.85
CA GLU A 114 4.38 -3.85 -3.39
C GLU A 114 3.43 -3.05 -2.51
N SER A 115 2.16 -2.97 -2.88
CA SER A 115 1.13 -2.32 -2.07
C SER A 115 0.95 -3.02 -0.71
N ALA A 116 0.95 -4.35 -0.69
CA ALA A 116 0.86 -5.12 0.55
C ALA A 116 2.10 -4.94 1.44
N ALA A 117 3.29 -4.95 0.85
CA ALA A 117 4.54 -4.69 1.56
C ALA A 117 4.57 -3.27 2.15
N SER A 118 4.14 -2.28 1.38
CA SER A 118 4.00 -0.88 1.81
C SER A 118 3.04 -0.73 2.98
N GLU A 119 1.89 -1.41 2.93
CA GLU A 119 0.92 -1.41 4.03
C GLU A 119 1.51 -2.01 5.32
N GLN A 120 2.21 -3.13 5.24
CA GLN A 120 2.84 -3.74 6.39
C GLN A 120 3.98 -2.88 6.95
N GLY A 121 4.80 -2.27 6.09
CA GLY A 121 5.85 -1.34 6.49
C GLY A 121 5.30 -0.11 7.20
N ALA A 122 4.27 0.53 6.65
CA ALA A 122 3.59 1.66 7.28
C ALA A 122 2.96 1.29 8.63
N ARG A 123 2.33 0.12 8.70
CA ARG A 123 1.76 -0.40 9.95
C ARG A 123 2.83 -0.63 11.01
N MET A 124 3.97 -1.23 10.64
CA MET A 124 5.09 -1.43 11.55
C MET A 124 5.61 -0.10 12.11
N SER A 125 5.84 0.90 11.26
CA SER A 125 6.29 2.23 11.67
C SER A 125 5.26 2.93 12.58
N ALA A 126 3.98 2.84 12.24
CA ALA A 126 2.92 3.43 13.06
C ALA A 126 2.82 2.77 14.45
N MET A 127 2.94 1.45 14.54
CA MET A 127 2.89 0.73 15.80
C MET A 127 4.13 0.98 16.67
N ASP A 128 5.32 1.13 16.06
CA ASP A 128 6.53 1.49 16.80
C ASP A 128 6.40 2.90 17.41
N ASN A 129 5.90 3.87 16.66
CA ASN A 129 5.62 5.20 17.17
C ASN A 129 4.54 5.19 18.27
N ALA A 130 3.48 4.40 18.10
CA ALA A 130 2.44 4.24 19.10
C ALA A 130 2.99 3.64 20.40
N SER A 131 3.87 2.64 20.31
CA SER A 131 4.52 2.02 21.48
C SER A 131 5.41 2.99 22.24
N ARG A 132 6.20 3.81 21.53
CA ARG A 132 7.02 4.86 22.16
C ARG A 132 6.16 5.90 22.85
N ASN A 133 5.14 6.42 22.17
CA ASN A 133 4.23 7.41 22.75
C ASN A 133 3.49 6.85 23.98
N ALA A 134 3.12 5.57 23.97
CA ALA A 134 2.50 4.90 25.11
C ALA A 134 3.47 4.80 26.31
N GLY A 135 4.75 4.49 26.05
CA GLY A 135 5.80 4.52 27.05
C GLY A 135 5.93 5.88 27.73
N ASP A 136 6.08 6.93 26.93
CA ASP A 136 6.19 8.31 27.45
C ASP A 136 4.93 8.71 28.27
N MET A 137 3.76 8.28 27.83
CA MET A 137 2.51 8.54 28.56
C MET A 137 2.48 7.81 29.91
N ILE A 138 2.94 6.55 29.97
CA ILE A 138 3.03 5.77 31.21
C ILE A 138 3.97 6.44 32.19
N ASP A 139 5.13 6.89 31.73
CA ASP A 139 6.11 7.59 32.58
C ASP A 139 5.54 8.90 33.15
N ASN A 140 4.87 9.70 32.32
CA ASN A 140 4.21 10.91 32.75
C ASN A 140 3.08 10.63 33.75
N LEU A 141 2.26 9.63 33.54
CA LEU A 141 1.20 9.22 34.45
C LEU A 141 1.77 8.69 35.77
N THR A 142 2.87 7.97 35.73
CA THR A 142 3.55 7.45 36.93
C THR A 142 4.09 8.61 37.79
N LEU A 143 4.69 9.61 37.18
CA LEU A 143 5.14 10.83 37.88
C LEU A 143 3.94 11.59 38.49
N PHE A 144 2.87 11.76 37.73
CA PHE A 144 1.67 12.42 38.22
C PHE A 144 1.03 11.66 39.40
N TYR A 145 0.94 10.35 39.27
CA TYR A 145 0.41 9.48 40.35
C TYR A 145 1.24 9.59 41.63
N ASN A 146 2.57 9.49 41.52
CA ASN A 146 3.44 9.60 42.68
C ASN A 146 3.34 10.97 43.34
N ARG A 147 3.28 12.06 42.56
CA ARG A 147 3.07 13.41 43.09
C ARG A 147 1.74 13.59 43.77
N SER A 148 0.67 13.07 43.15
CA SER A 148 -0.69 13.12 43.76
C SER A 148 -0.75 12.31 45.05
N ARG A 149 -0.17 11.11 45.05
CA ARG A 149 -0.08 10.28 46.27
C ARG A 149 0.63 10.99 47.42
N GLN A 150 1.80 11.61 47.12
CA GLN A 150 2.52 12.38 48.13
C GLN A 150 1.72 13.57 48.65
N ALA A 151 0.99 14.29 47.80
CA ALA A 151 0.15 15.41 48.19
C ALA A 151 -1.00 14.96 49.10
N VAL A 152 -1.63 13.83 48.81
CA VAL A 152 -2.71 13.25 49.66
C VAL A 152 -2.15 12.85 51.02
N ILE A 153 -1.02 12.13 51.07
CA ILE A 153 -0.39 11.71 52.33
C ILE A 153 0.00 12.95 53.16
N THR A 154 0.57 13.97 52.54
CA THR A 154 0.92 15.20 53.24
C THR A 154 -0.29 15.92 53.78
N LYS A 155 -1.40 15.97 53.02
CA LYS A 155 -2.64 16.58 53.46
C LYS A 155 -3.23 15.84 54.69
N GLU A 156 -3.28 14.51 54.63
CA GLU A 156 -3.75 13.66 55.75
C GLU A 156 -2.88 13.86 57.01
N LEU A 157 -1.56 13.94 56.87
CA LEU A 157 -0.65 14.24 57.97
C LEU A 157 -0.91 15.61 58.60
N ILE A 158 -1.16 16.64 57.81
CA ILE A 158 -1.46 18.00 58.30
C ILE A 158 -2.82 17.97 59.02
N GLU A 159 -3.81 17.28 58.52
CA GLU A 159 -5.13 17.14 59.16
C GLU A 159 -5.03 16.42 60.52
N ILE A 160 -4.21 15.38 60.65
CA ILE A 160 -3.96 14.69 61.91
C ILE A 160 -3.26 15.62 62.93
N ILE A 161 -2.21 16.33 62.51
CA ILE A 161 -1.44 17.24 63.39
C ILE A 161 -2.32 18.39 63.86
N SER A 162 -3.06 19.03 62.93
CA SER A 162 -3.97 20.12 63.31
C SER A 162 -5.14 19.65 64.20
N GLY A 163 -5.61 18.41 64.03
CA GLY A 163 -6.60 17.82 64.95
C GLY A 163 -6.03 17.52 66.35
N ALA A 164 -4.76 17.15 66.45
CA ALA A 164 -4.07 16.91 67.72
C ALA A 164 -3.75 18.19 68.48
N GLU A 165 -3.52 19.33 67.79
CA GLU A 165 -3.31 20.65 68.41
C GLU A 165 -4.60 21.30 68.90
N ALA A 166 -5.77 20.83 68.44
CA ALA A 166 -7.08 21.37 68.82
C ALA A 166 -7.72 20.69 70.06
N VAL A 167 -7.03 19.71 70.63
CA VAL A 167 -7.39 19.05 71.89
C VAL A 167 -6.46 19.47 72.98
#